data_7b0d067790f6136cc8507fb72e851442
#
_entry.id   7b0d067790f6136cc8507fb72e851442
#
_cell.length_a   1.000
_cell.length_b   1.000
_cell.length_c   1.000
_cell.angle_alpha   90.00
_cell.angle_beta   90.00
_cell.angle_gamma   90.00
#
_symmetry.space_group_name_H-M   'P 1'
#
loop_
_entity.id
_entity.type
_entity.pdbx_description
1 polymer ?
#
loop_
_entity_poly.entity_id
_entity_poly.type
_entity_poly.pdbx_seq_one_letter_code
_entity_poly.pdbx_strand_id
1 'polypeptide(L)'
;MVEIRDIQENDRARWEELFLAYGVFYQTDFTPDILEGVWAWLMDDATPSYGIVSVDSATGWATVTGFALFRPLLDTFTARRSWFLDDLYVDPGFRGSGAATDLIAEVGRRAAGAPVRWFTGETNLTAQSIYNKVAKRTDYLTYEMET
;
A
#
# COMPACT_ATOMS: atom_id res chain seq x y z
N MET A 1 -2.94 -20.11 -0.40
CA MET A 1 -4.08 -19.23 -0.08
C MET A 1 -3.55 -17.96 0.55
N VAL A 2 -4.00 -16.85 0.05
CA VAL A 2 -3.59 -15.51 0.53
C VAL A 2 -4.71 -14.93 1.37
N GLU A 3 -4.40 -14.53 2.58
CA GLU A 3 -5.29 -13.81 3.48
C GLU A 3 -4.89 -12.34 3.54
N ILE A 4 -5.87 -11.44 3.57
CA ILE A 4 -5.63 -10.00 3.78
C ILE A 4 -6.18 -9.63 5.14
N ARG A 5 -5.36 -8.99 5.97
CA ARG A 5 -5.74 -8.53 7.30
C ARG A 5 -5.04 -7.23 7.68
N ASP A 6 -5.52 -6.61 8.75
CA ASP A 6 -4.85 -5.45 9.33
C ASP A 6 -3.42 -5.79 9.75
N ILE A 7 -2.52 -4.84 9.56
CA ILE A 7 -1.16 -4.93 10.09
C ILE A 7 -1.21 -4.92 11.63
N GLN A 8 -0.36 -5.74 12.25
CA GLN A 8 -0.32 -5.95 13.69
C GLN A 8 1.07 -5.65 14.22
N GLU A 9 1.17 -5.45 15.54
CA GLU A 9 2.42 -5.08 16.20
C GLU A 9 3.55 -6.09 15.93
N ASN A 10 3.24 -7.37 15.90
CA ASN A 10 4.25 -8.41 15.64
C ASN A 10 4.61 -8.59 14.15
N ASP A 11 4.02 -7.82 13.26
CA ASP A 11 4.42 -7.79 11.84
C ASP A 11 5.60 -6.86 11.59
N ARG A 12 6.01 -6.05 12.58
CA ARG A 12 6.96 -4.95 12.38
C ARG A 12 8.25 -5.39 11.68
N ALA A 13 8.89 -6.42 12.17
CA ALA A 13 10.19 -6.86 11.61
C ALA A 13 10.07 -7.22 10.12
N ARG A 14 9.02 -7.95 9.75
CA ARG A 14 8.80 -8.35 8.37
C ARG A 14 8.34 -7.18 7.50
N TRP A 15 7.49 -6.31 8.04
CA TRP A 15 7.09 -5.10 7.33
C TRP A 15 8.29 -4.19 7.03
N GLU A 16 9.21 -4.02 7.98
CA GLU A 16 10.44 -3.22 7.76
C GLU A 16 11.29 -3.80 6.63
N GLU A 17 11.46 -5.13 6.58
CA GLU A 17 12.16 -5.78 5.47
C GLU A 17 11.50 -5.45 4.12
N LEU A 18 10.18 -5.57 4.05
CA LEU A 18 9.41 -5.30 2.83
C LEU A 18 9.45 -3.82 2.46
N PHE A 19 9.34 -2.92 3.44
CA PHE A 19 9.37 -1.49 3.20
C PHE A 19 10.74 -1.01 2.72
N LEU A 20 11.82 -1.57 3.27
CA LEU A 20 13.17 -1.32 2.78
C LEU A 20 13.36 -1.81 1.34
N ALA A 21 12.86 -2.99 1.02
CA ALA A 21 12.92 -3.54 -0.34
C ALA A 21 12.11 -2.68 -1.34
N TYR A 22 10.95 -2.18 -0.91
CA TYR A 22 10.14 -1.23 -1.66
C TYR A 22 10.92 0.07 -1.92
N GLY A 23 11.64 0.58 -0.93
CA GLY A 23 12.52 1.73 -1.09
C GLY A 23 13.63 1.51 -2.11
N VAL A 24 14.28 0.35 -2.09
CA VAL A 24 15.30 -0.01 -3.09
C VAL A 24 14.73 0.03 -4.50
N PHE A 25 13.53 -0.49 -4.71
CA PHE A 25 12.85 -0.45 -6.00
C PHE A 25 12.67 0.99 -6.51
N TYR A 26 12.35 1.93 -5.61
CA TYR A 26 12.20 3.36 -5.93
C TYR A 26 13.50 4.16 -5.80
N GLN A 27 14.64 3.49 -5.61
CA GLN A 27 15.94 4.15 -5.41
C GLN A 27 15.91 5.16 -4.25
N THR A 28 15.17 4.83 -3.22
CA THR A 28 14.99 5.65 -2.03
C THR A 28 15.56 4.92 -0.81
N ASP A 29 16.33 5.65 -0.03
CA ASP A 29 16.99 5.11 1.16
C ASP A 29 16.16 5.44 2.39
N PHE A 30 15.39 4.48 2.88
CA PHE A 30 14.60 4.66 4.09
C PHE A 30 15.46 4.49 5.32
N THR A 31 15.67 5.59 6.03
CA THR A 31 16.46 5.61 7.26
C THR A 31 15.69 4.95 8.42
N PRO A 32 16.38 4.55 9.52
CA PRO A 32 15.70 4.06 10.71
C PRO A 32 14.66 5.01 11.28
N ASP A 33 14.89 6.33 11.20
CA ASP A 33 13.93 7.35 11.67
C ASP A 33 12.66 7.37 10.82
N ILE A 34 12.78 7.15 9.51
CA ILE A 34 11.61 7.04 8.61
C ILE A 34 10.80 5.79 8.97
N LEU A 35 11.46 4.65 9.13
CA LEU A 35 10.77 3.41 9.52
C LEU A 35 10.05 3.55 10.85
N GLU A 36 10.72 4.13 11.85
CA GLU A 36 10.11 4.38 13.17
C GLU A 36 8.91 5.31 13.07
N GLY A 37 9.03 6.40 12.29
CA GLY A 37 7.97 7.37 12.12
C GLY A 37 6.74 6.79 11.44
N VAL A 38 6.92 6.06 10.35
CA VAL A 38 5.80 5.41 9.64
C VAL A 38 5.15 4.35 10.51
N TRP A 39 5.95 3.53 11.21
CA TRP A 39 5.43 2.52 12.11
C TRP A 39 4.60 3.13 13.24
N ALA A 40 5.07 4.24 13.82
CA ALA A 40 4.34 4.96 14.85
C ALA A 40 2.96 5.44 14.35
N TRP A 41 2.88 5.93 13.10
CA TRP A 41 1.59 6.30 12.50
C TRP A 41 0.65 5.11 12.38
N LEU A 42 1.16 3.96 11.93
CA LEU A 42 0.34 2.75 11.75
C LEU A 42 -0.20 2.19 13.06
N MET A 43 0.54 2.37 14.15
CA MET A 43 0.15 1.85 15.47
C MET A 43 -0.64 2.86 16.32
N ASP A 44 -0.77 4.11 15.87
CA ASP A 44 -1.52 5.15 16.59
C ASP A 44 -2.93 5.28 16.01
N ASP A 45 -3.92 4.89 16.81
CA ASP A 45 -5.33 4.97 16.40
C ASP A 45 -5.81 6.39 16.11
N ALA A 46 -5.12 7.42 16.62
CA ALA A 46 -5.45 8.82 16.38
C ALA A 46 -4.87 9.34 15.05
N THR A 47 -3.89 8.64 14.47
CA THR A 47 -3.30 9.01 13.19
C THR A 47 -4.05 8.34 12.05
N PRO A 48 -4.59 9.10 11.07
CA PRO A 48 -5.37 8.53 9.95
C PRO A 48 -4.46 7.94 8.87
N SER A 49 -3.68 6.94 9.23
CA SER A 49 -2.83 6.17 8.33
C SER A 49 -3.02 4.69 8.66
N TYR A 50 -3.34 3.89 7.66
CA TYR A 50 -3.74 2.50 7.84
C TYR A 50 -2.85 1.57 7.04
N GLY A 51 -2.65 0.38 7.56
CA GLY A 51 -1.90 -0.67 6.89
C GLY A 51 -2.64 -1.99 6.91
N ILE A 52 -2.58 -2.69 5.78
CA ILE A 52 -2.99 -4.07 5.65
C ILE A 52 -1.86 -4.90 5.07
N VAL A 53 -1.87 -6.17 5.35
CA VAL A 53 -0.86 -7.11 4.87
C VAL A 53 -1.51 -8.30 4.18
N SER A 54 -0.80 -8.84 3.20
CA SER A 54 -1.10 -10.15 2.64
C SER A 54 -0.30 -11.23 3.36
N VAL A 55 -0.94 -12.32 3.69
CA VAL A 55 -0.35 -13.43 4.44
C VAL A 55 -0.54 -14.72 3.65
N ASP A 56 0.54 -15.45 3.43
CA ASP A 56 0.50 -16.75 2.79
C ASP A 56 0.85 -17.84 3.80
N SER A 57 0.05 -18.87 3.84
CA SER A 57 0.22 -20.02 4.74
C SER A 57 0.52 -21.33 3.98
N ALA A 58 0.82 -21.27 2.69
CA ALA A 58 1.03 -22.44 1.84
C ALA A 58 2.18 -23.35 2.32
N THR A 59 3.17 -22.78 3.01
CA THR A 59 4.32 -23.51 3.54
C THR A 59 4.09 -24.12 4.94
N GLY A 60 2.88 -23.96 5.50
CA GLY A 60 2.57 -24.34 6.88
C GLY A 60 2.88 -23.26 7.92
N TRP A 61 3.50 -22.16 7.50
CA TRP A 61 3.81 -21.00 8.34
C TRP A 61 3.14 -19.76 7.73
N ALA A 62 2.48 -18.97 8.56
CA ALA A 62 1.92 -17.69 8.13
C ALA A 62 3.03 -16.70 7.85
N THR A 63 3.20 -16.31 6.60
CA THR A 63 4.25 -15.39 6.15
C THR A 63 3.62 -14.14 5.56
N VAL A 64 3.98 -12.97 6.07
CA VAL A 64 3.59 -11.70 5.45
C VAL A 64 4.36 -11.55 4.13
N THR A 65 3.63 -11.41 3.04
CA THR A 65 4.17 -11.41 1.68
C THR A 65 4.08 -10.07 0.98
N GLY A 66 3.29 -9.15 1.50
CA GLY A 66 3.10 -7.83 0.95
C GLY A 66 2.33 -6.92 1.89
N PHE A 67 2.23 -5.66 1.53
CA PHE A 67 1.48 -4.67 2.30
C PHE A 67 0.86 -3.62 1.41
N ALA A 68 -0.15 -2.94 1.94
CA ALA A 68 -0.68 -1.69 1.41
C ALA A 68 -0.82 -0.68 2.54
N LEU A 69 -0.36 0.54 2.33
CA LEU A 69 -0.55 1.67 3.24
C LEU A 69 -1.50 2.67 2.58
N PHE A 70 -2.50 3.12 3.31
CA PHE A 70 -3.53 3.99 2.74
C PHE A 70 -4.11 4.92 3.80
N ARG A 71 -4.70 6.04 3.35
CA ARG A 71 -5.21 7.10 4.21
C ARG A 71 -6.44 7.78 3.61
N PRO A 72 -7.34 8.29 4.45
CA PRO A 72 -8.45 9.11 3.97
C PRO A 72 -7.98 10.52 3.62
N LEU A 73 -8.67 11.13 2.66
CA LEU A 73 -8.52 12.54 2.28
C LEU A 73 -9.88 13.23 2.38
N LEU A 74 -9.88 14.51 2.71
CA LEU A 74 -11.07 15.34 2.61
C LEU A 74 -11.24 15.76 1.14
N ASP A 75 -12.32 15.35 0.53
CA ASP A 75 -12.64 15.68 -0.85
C ASP A 75 -13.59 16.87 -0.88
N THR A 76 -13.07 18.03 -1.27
CA THR A 76 -13.84 19.26 -1.29
C THR A 76 -14.85 19.32 -2.45
N PHE A 77 -14.71 18.48 -3.47
CA PHE A 77 -15.66 18.43 -4.59
C PHE A 77 -16.96 17.76 -4.20
N THR A 78 -16.91 16.87 -3.21
CA THR A 78 -18.08 16.09 -2.79
C THR A 78 -18.47 16.35 -1.33
N ALA A 79 -17.66 17.10 -0.56
CA ALA A 79 -17.77 17.25 0.88
C ALA A 79 -17.77 15.89 1.62
N ARG A 80 -17.07 14.92 1.07
CA ARG A 80 -16.94 13.55 1.61
C ARG A 80 -15.48 13.17 1.69
N ARG A 81 -15.20 11.96 2.14
CA ARG A 81 -13.86 11.40 2.11
C ARG A 81 -13.63 10.69 0.77
N SER A 82 -12.42 10.83 0.26
CA SER A 82 -11.81 9.91 -0.70
C SER A 82 -10.65 9.21 0.00
N TRP A 83 -10.02 8.26 -0.68
CA TRP A 83 -8.91 7.50 -0.11
C TRP A 83 -7.71 7.55 -1.03
N PHE A 84 -6.53 7.55 -0.43
CA PHE A 84 -5.27 7.49 -1.16
C PHE A 84 -4.50 6.26 -0.75
N LEU A 85 -4.10 5.45 -1.74
CA LEU A 85 -3.22 4.32 -1.54
C LEU A 85 -1.78 4.83 -1.69
N ASP A 86 -1.10 4.99 -0.56
CA ASP A 86 0.24 5.57 -0.52
C ASP A 86 1.30 4.59 -1.04
N ASP A 87 1.24 3.35 -0.58
CA ASP A 87 2.27 2.36 -0.88
C ASP A 87 1.63 0.99 -1.07
N LEU A 88 2.12 0.26 -2.07
CA LEU A 88 1.73 -1.11 -2.36
C LEU A 88 2.95 -1.90 -2.79
N TYR A 89 3.24 -2.98 -2.08
CA TYR A 89 4.38 -3.82 -2.39
C TYR A 89 4.11 -5.29 -2.08
N VAL A 90 4.54 -6.16 -2.96
CA VAL A 90 4.52 -7.62 -2.75
C VAL A 90 5.94 -8.13 -2.96
N ASP A 91 6.41 -8.95 -2.04
CA ASP A 91 7.71 -9.62 -2.13
C ASP A 91 7.84 -10.33 -3.49
N PRO A 92 8.94 -10.11 -4.23
CA PRO A 92 9.15 -10.76 -5.52
C PRO A 92 8.99 -12.28 -5.50
N GLY A 93 9.31 -12.93 -4.39
CA GLY A 93 9.15 -14.38 -4.21
C GLY A 93 7.70 -14.85 -4.18
N PHE A 94 6.75 -13.92 -4.01
CA PHE A 94 5.31 -14.22 -3.91
C PHE A 94 4.48 -13.52 -4.99
N ARG A 95 5.12 -12.92 -5.99
CA ARG A 95 4.43 -12.31 -7.13
C ARG A 95 3.76 -13.39 -7.97
N GLY A 96 2.65 -13.01 -8.62
CA GLY A 96 1.83 -13.95 -9.38
C GLY A 96 0.81 -14.72 -8.52
N SER A 97 0.79 -14.49 -7.19
CA SER A 97 -0.18 -15.10 -6.28
C SER A 97 -1.54 -14.38 -6.25
N GLY A 98 -1.64 -13.20 -6.86
CA GLY A 98 -2.83 -12.34 -6.77
C GLY A 98 -2.81 -11.39 -5.56
N ALA A 99 -1.77 -11.39 -4.75
CA ALA A 99 -1.70 -10.61 -3.51
C ALA A 99 -1.87 -9.10 -3.75
N ALA A 100 -1.24 -8.54 -4.79
CA ALA A 100 -1.39 -7.11 -5.11
C ALA A 100 -2.84 -6.75 -5.44
N THR A 101 -3.50 -7.54 -6.27
CA THR A 101 -4.91 -7.35 -6.62
C THR A 101 -5.81 -7.47 -5.39
N ASP A 102 -5.55 -8.45 -4.52
CA ASP A 102 -6.33 -8.67 -3.30
C ASP A 102 -6.14 -7.53 -2.30
N LEU A 103 -4.92 -7.00 -2.17
CA LEU A 103 -4.65 -5.81 -1.34
C LEU A 103 -5.42 -4.59 -1.84
N ILE A 104 -5.40 -4.32 -3.15
CA ILE A 104 -6.15 -3.22 -3.75
C ILE A 104 -7.66 -3.41 -3.54
N ALA A 105 -8.16 -4.61 -3.75
CA ALA A 105 -9.57 -4.93 -3.55
C ALA A 105 -10.03 -4.68 -2.10
N GLU A 106 -9.20 -5.02 -1.12
CA GLU A 106 -9.51 -4.78 0.29
C GLU A 106 -9.51 -3.29 0.63
N VAL A 107 -8.58 -2.51 0.08
CA VAL A 107 -8.61 -1.04 0.23
C VAL A 107 -9.91 -0.47 -0.35
N GLY A 108 -10.31 -0.94 -1.54
CA GLY A 108 -11.57 -0.55 -2.18
C GLY A 108 -12.80 -0.90 -1.34
N ARG A 109 -12.81 -2.09 -0.74
CA ARG A 109 -13.89 -2.51 0.16
C ARG A 109 -14.03 -1.60 1.37
N ARG A 110 -12.89 -1.22 1.97
CA ARG A 110 -12.86 -0.31 3.13
C ARG A 110 -13.25 1.12 2.78
N ALA A 111 -13.00 1.53 1.55
CA ALA A 111 -13.42 2.85 1.06
C ALA A 111 -14.95 2.97 0.92
N ALA A 112 -15.67 1.86 0.88
CA ALA A 112 -17.14 1.80 0.95
C ALA A 112 -17.86 2.72 -0.06
N GLY A 113 -17.43 2.69 -1.32
CA GLY A 113 -18.00 3.49 -2.41
C GLY A 113 -17.32 4.84 -2.65
N ALA A 114 -16.39 5.25 -1.78
CA ALA A 114 -15.58 6.42 -2.02
C ALA A 114 -14.45 6.11 -3.04
N PRO A 115 -13.99 7.10 -3.81
CA PRO A 115 -12.86 6.90 -4.71
C PRO A 115 -11.59 6.54 -3.96
N VAL A 116 -10.77 5.66 -4.57
CA VAL A 116 -9.41 5.35 -4.14
C VAL A 116 -8.47 5.73 -5.28
N ARG A 117 -7.46 6.55 -4.99
CA ARG A 117 -6.48 7.00 -5.97
C ARG A 117 -5.07 6.63 -5.52
N TRP A 118 -4.19 6.43 -6.49
CA TRP A 118 -2.76 6.20 -6.24
C TRP A 118 -1.94 6.65 -7.42
N PHE A 119 -0.63 6.76 -7.19
CA PHE A 119 0.36 7.05 -8.21
C PHE A 119 1.17 5.81 -8.55
N THR A 120 1.74 5.81 -9.74
CA THR A 120 2.81 4.90 -10.12
C THR A 120 3.78 5.62 -11.04
N GLY A 121 5.01 5.12 -11.13
CA GLY A 121 5.98 5.66 -12.05
C GLY A 121 5.55 5.45 -13.51
N GLU A 122 5.80 6.44 -14.34
CA GLU A 122 5.46 6.41 -15.77
C GLU A 122 6.07 5.21 -16.49
N THR A 123 7.24 4.75 -16.03
CA THR A 123 7.97 3.63 -16.62
C THR A 123 7.69 2.29 -15.94
N ASN A 124 6.89 2.26 -14.88
CA ASN A 124 6.55 1.03 -14.17
C ASN A 124 5.42 0.28 -14.89
N LEU A 125 5.74 -0.32 -16.02
CA LEU A 125 4.76 -0.97 -16.89
C LEU A 125 4.17 -2.23 -16.26
N THR A 126 4.93 -2.94 -15.44
CA THR A 126 4.45 -4.13 -14.72
C THR A 126 3.31 -3.77 -13.76
N ALA A 127 3.49 -2.73 -12.94
CA ALA A 127 2.44 -2.26 -12.04
C ALA A 127 1.23 -1.72 -12.83
N GLN A 128 1.46 -0.95 -13.88
CA GLN A 128 0.40 -0.41 -14.73
C GLN A 128 -0.46 -1.51 -15.35
N SER A 129 0.14 -2.64 -15.73
CA SER A 129 -0.61 -3.77 -16.28
C SER A 129 -1.61 -4.36 -15.29
N ILE A 130 -1.27 -4.36 -13.99
CA ILE A 130 -2.18 -4.76 -12.91
C ILE A 130 -3.24 -3.69 -12.70
N TYR A 131 -2.84 -2.43 -12.60
CA TYR A 131 -3.75 -1.31 -12.31
C TYR A 131 -4.79 -1.11 -13.41
N ASN A 132 -4.44 -1.29 -14.66
CA ASN A 132 -5.37 -1.21 -15.79
C ASN A 132 -6.50 -2.24 -15.74
N LYS A 133 -6.31 -3.34 -15.01
CA LYS A 133 -7.34 -4.38 -14.82
C LYS A 133 -8.32 -4.04 -13.70
N VAL A 134 -7.89 -3.26 -12.70
CA VAL A 134 -8.66 -3.02 -11.46
C VAL A 134 -9.13 -1.58 -11.34
N ALA A 135 -8.59 -0.67 -12.14
CA ALA A 135 -8.89 0.76 -12.07
C ALA A 135 -8.79 1.42 -13.44
N LYS A 136 -9.04 2.71 -13.47
CA LYS A 136 -8.94 3.53 -14.67
C LYS A 136 -7.84 4.57 -14.46
N ARG A 137 -6.93 4.68 -15.43
CA ARG A 137 -5.95 5.76 -15.45
C ARG A 137 -6.67 7.10 -15.60
N THR A 138 -6.32 8.05 -14.73
CA THR A 138 -6.83 9.42 -14.82
C THR A 138 -5.98 10.25 -15.78
N ASP A 139 -6.48 11.41 -16.17
CA ASP A 139 -5.77 12.40 -16.97
C ASP A 139 -5.22 13.56 -16.12
N TYR A 140 -5.25 13.43 -14.79
CA TYR A 140 -4.63 14.39 -13.89
C TYR A 140 -3.11 14.25 -13.89
N LEU A 141 -2.43 15.39 -13.91
CA LEU A 141 -0.98 15.48 -13.77
C LEU A 141 -0.62 15.87 -12.34
N THR A 142 0.47 15.30 -11.84
CA THR A 142 1.01 15.65 -10.53
C THR A 142 2.08 16.72 -10.67
N TYR A 143 2.01 17.74 -9.82
CA TYR A 143 3.03 18.77 -9.70
C TYR A 143 3.58 18.74 -8.29
N GLU A 144 4.88 18.93 -8.16
CA GLU A 144 5.58 19.03 -6.87
C GLU A 144 6.34 20.35 -6.82
N MET A 145 6.21 21.06 -5.71
CA MET A 145 6.95 22.28 -5.45
C MET A 145 7.99 22.01 -4.37
N GLU A 146 9.23 22.28 -4.67
CA GLU A 146 10.28 22.30 -3.65
C GLU A 146 10.21 23.60 -2.86
N THR A 147 10.12 23.50 -1.57
CA THR A 147 10.09 24.62 -0.64
C THR A 147 11.28 24.57 0.31
#